data_1c6f0650478ade3e33a5425eb8349075
#
_entry.id   1c6f0650478ade3e33a5425eb8349075
#
_cell.length_a   1.000
_cell.length_b   1.000
_cell.length_c   1.000
_cell.angle_alpha   90.00
_cell.angle_beta   90.00
_cell.angle_gamma   90.00
#
_symmetry.space_group_name_H-M   'P 1'
#
loop_
_entity.id
_entity.type
_entity.pdbx_description
1 polymer ?
#
loop_
_entity_poly.entity_id
_entity_poly.type
_entity_poly.pdbx_seq_one_letter_code
_entity_poly.pdbx_strand_id
1 'polypeptide(L)'
;PCRRLQPPIAGQFRAVSRKALDFDCPARNSYRMNVQTPPYSSGPITETVMFDRTELSLILTLYGRMVAAGEWRDYGISALKEQAVFSVFRRSSEVPLYRIVKDPALARKQGMYQVIAQGGLILKRGHDLATVLKVLAKTPKLSSV
;
A
#
# COMPACT_ATOMS: atom_id res chain seq x y z
N PRO A 1 6.58 21.03 25.14
CA PRO A 1 7.49 22.17 25.29
C PRO A 1 8.75 21.69 25.98
N CYS A 2 9.82 21.48 25.17
CA CYS A 2 11.14 21.14 25.69
C CYS A 2 11.79 22.38 26.29
N ARG A 3 11.97 22.39 27.60
CA ARG A 3 12.80 23.37 28.28
C ARG A 3 14.26 23.09 27.97
N ARG A 4 14.95 24.06 27.36
CA ARG A 4 16.39 24.11 27.25
C ARG A 4 17.00 24.14 28.66
N LEU A 5 17.79 23.13 28.99
CA LEU A 5 18.67 23.16 30.16
C LEU A 5 19.95 23.90 29.77
N GLN A 6 20.21 25.01 30.44
CA GLN A 6 21.46 25.77 30.38
C GLN A 6 22.60 24.99 31.02
N PRO A 7 23.85 25.11 30.54
CA PRO A 7 25.00 24.48 31.16
C PRO A 7 25.40 25.22 32.46
N PRO A 8 25.83 24.50 33.50
CA PRO A 8 26.33 25.12 34.72
C PRO A 8 27.73 25.66 34.54
N ILE A 9 27.93 26.81 35.20
CA ILE A 9 29.14 27.60 35.29
C ILE A 9 30.27 26.80 35.97
N ALA A 10 31.51 26.97 35.47
CA ALA A 10 32.73 26.41 36.00
C ALA A 10 32.98 26.81 37.45
N GLY A 11 33.37 25.85 38.26
CA GLY A 11 34.08 26.12 39.54
C GLY A 11 33.62 25.21 40.68
N GLN A 12 34.33 24.12 40.81
CA GLN A 12 34.90 23.59 42.06
C GLN A 12 35.16 22.09 41.92
N PHE A 13 36.43 21.79 41.66
CA PHE A 13 36.97 20.45 41.80
C PHE A 13 36.97 20.07 43.28
N ARG A 14 36.11 19.13 43.67
CA ARG A 14 36.33 18.30 44.85
C ARG A 14 36.41 16.86 44.41
N ALA A 15 37.60 16.32 44.58
CA ALA A 15 37.90 14.92 44.36
C ALA A 15 36.99 14.06 45.24
N VAL A 16 36.09 13.32 44.63
CA VAL A 16 35.35 12.22 45.28
C VAL A 16 35.85 10.92 44.69
N SER A 17 36.39 10.14 45.61
CA SER A 17 36.95 8.81 45.48
C SER A 17 36.22 7.94 44.49
N ARG A 18 36.99 7.40 43.52
CA ARG A 18 36.56 6.35 42.62
C ARG A 18 36.34 5.06 43.42
N LYS A 19 35.12 4.80 43.85
CA LYS A 19 34.69 3.44 44.10
C LYS A 19 34.18 2.90 42.77
N ALA A 20 34.94 1.99 42.21
CA ALA A 20 34.55 1.17 41.08
C ALA A 20 33.26 0.42 41.43
N LEU A 21 32.19 0.83 40.84
CA LEU A 21 31.00 -0.02 40.73
C LEU A 21 31.24 -0.87 39.49
N ASP A 22 31.70 -2.09 39.74
CA ASP A 22 31.66 -3.17 38.78
C ASP A 22 30.19 -3.39 38.39
N PHE A 23 29.77 -2.75 37.33
CA PHE A 23 28.56 -3.16 36.64
C PHE A 23 28.93 -4.42 35.84
N ASP A 24 28.70 -5.55 36.49
CA ASP A 24 28.70 -6.86 35.87
C ASP A 24 27.64 -6.82 34.77
N CYS A 25 28.12 -6.64 33.54
CA CYS A 25 27.29 -6.71 32.35
C CYS A 25 26.97 -8.18 32.15
N PRO A 26 25.70 -8.64 32.36
CA PRO A 26 25.39 -10.04 32.11
C PRO A 26 25.62 -10.31 30.62
N ALA A 27 26.36 -11.38 30.41
CA ALA A 27 26.79 -11.94 29.15
C ALA A 27 25.80 -11.69 27.99
N ARG A 28 26.39 -11.23 26.89
CA ARG A 28 25.77 -11.22 25.57
C ARG A 28 25.00 -12.51 25.36
N ASN A 29 23.70 -12.41 25.55
CA ASN A 29 22.80 -13.44 25.11
C ASN A 29 22.82 -13.38 23.58
N SER A 30 23.70 -14.15 22.98
CA SER A 30 23.74 -14.36 21.54
C SER A 30 22.48 -15.13 21.16
N TYR A 31 21.38 -14.40 20.99
CA TYR A 31 20.27 -14.90 20.21
C TYR A 31 20.80 -15.09 18.78
N ARG A 32 21.35 -16.25 18.51
CA ARG A 32 21.43 -16.74 17.15
C ARG A 32 19.98 -16.83 16.71
N MET A 33 19.50 -15.74 16.09
CA MET A 33 18.35 -15.83 15.23
C MET A 33 18.73 -16.80 14.14
N ASN A 34 18.27 -18.02 14.31
CA ASN A 34 18.28 -19.04 13.27
C ASN A 34 17.26 -18.53 12.22
N VAL A 35 17.69 -17.57 11.42
CA VAL A 35 16.93 -17.13 10.25
C VAL A 35 17.03 -18.28 9.25
N GLN A 36 16.24 -19.31 9.48
CA GLN A 36 15.90 -20.24 8.44
C GLN A 36 15.05 -19.44 7.46
N THR A 37 15.70 -18.81 6.49
CA THR A 37 15.02 -18.39 5.28
C THR A 37 14.35 -19.66 4.74
N PRO A 38 13.01 -19.69 4.67
CA PRO A 38 12.35 -20.81 4.01
C PRO A 38 12.97 -20.93 2.62
N PRO A 39 13.27 -22.12 2.12
CA PRO A 39 13.78 -22.29 0.78
C PRO A 39 12.78 -21.59 -0.14
N TYR A 40 13.23 -20.51 -0.80
CA TYR A 40 12.45 -19.83 -1.81
C TYR A 40 12.25 -20.88 -2.91
N SER A 41 11.11 -21.55 -2.85
CA SER A 41 10.69 -22.45 -3.90
C SER A 41 10.48 -21.59 -5.12
N SER A 42 11.50 -21.53 -5.97
CA SER A 42 11.39 -21.04 -7.34
C SER A 42 10.53 -22.04 -8.12
N GLY A 43 9.24 -22.08 -7.78
CA GLY A 43 8.24 -22.65 -8.65
C GLY A 43 8.30 -21.91 -10.00
N PRO A 44 7.86 -22.54 -11.10
CA PRO A 44 7.85 -21.89 -12.41
C PRO A 44 7.18 -20.52 -12.24
N ILE A 45 7.87 -19.46 -12.62
CA ILE A 45 7.36 -18.10 -12.62
C ILE A 45 6.22 -18.10 -13.62
N THR A 46 5.02 -18.39 -13.17
CA THR A 46 3.82 -18.18 -13.97
C THR A 46 3.75 -16.68 -14.19
N GLU A 47 3.94 -16.25 -15.43
CA GLU A 47 3.80 -14.84 -15.81
C GLU A 47 2.39 -14.39 -15.45
N THR A 48 2.28 -13.71 -14.30
CA THR A 48 1.03 -13.10 -13.85
C THR A 48 1.03 -11.65 -14.28
N VAL A 49 -0.10 -11.20 -14.82
CA VAL A 49 -0.27 -9.79 -15.14
C VAL A 49 -0.38 -8.99 -13.86
N MET A 50 0.43 -7.94 -13.75
CA MET A 50 0.42 -7.02 -12.61
C MET A 50 0.32 -5.57 -13.08
N PHE A 51 -0.12 -4.70 -12.18
CA PHE A 51 -0.05 -3.26 -12.41
C PHE A 51 1.39 -2.77 -12.24
N ASP A 52 1.84 -1.91 -13.14
CA ASP A 52 3.11 -1.21 -12.99
C ASP A 52 3.06 -0.20 -11.84
N ARG A 53 4.23 0.19 -11.35
CA ARG A 53 4.35 1.15 -10.27
C ARG A 53 3.66 2.48 -10.59
N THR A 54 3.77 2.96 -11.82
CA THR A 54 3.14 4.19 -12.29
C THR A 54 1.62 4.05 -12.36
N GLU A 55 1.14 2.93 -12.86
CA GLU A 55 -0.29 2.61 -12.93
C GLU A 55 -0.89 2.53 -11.53
N LEU A 56 -0.23 1.78 -10.64
CA LEU A 56 -0.68 1.63 -9.26
C LEU A 56 -0.69 2.96 -8.51
N SER A 57 0.30 3.83 -8.75
CA SER A 57 0.35 5.17 -8.18
C SER A 57 -0.84 6.03 -8.59
N LEU A 58 -1.25 5.97 -9.87
CA LEU A 58 -2.44 6.68 -10.37
C LEU A 58 -3.72 6.17 -9.71
N ILE A 59 -3.87 4.85 -9.60
CA ILE A 59 -5.02 4.21 -8.95
C ILE A 59 -5.08 4.59 -7.48
N LEU A 60 -3.96 4.50 -6.76
CA LEU A 60 -3.91 4.82 -5.33
C LEU A 60 -4.11 6.31 -5.05
N THR A 61 -3.67 7.19 -5.94
CA THR A 61 -3.95 8.63 -5.83
C THR A 61 -5.45 8.91 -5.93
N LEU A 62 -6.14 8.27 -6.87
CA LEU A 62 -7.60 8.35 -6.96
C LEU A 62 -8.26 7.74 -5.73
N TYR A 63 -7.82 6.56 -5.31
CA TYR A 63 -8.31 5.87 -4.14
C TYR A 63 -8.24 6.74 -2.88
N GLY A 64 -7.09 7.37 -2.62
CA GLY A 64 -6.91 8.26 -1.47
C GLY A 64 -7.89 9.43 -1.45
N ARG A 65 -8.17 10.04 -2.62
CA ARG A 65 -9.18 11.10 -2.73
C ARG A 65 -10.59 10.60 -2.43
N MET A 66 -10.94 9.40 -2.90
CA MET A 66 -12.27 8.83 -2.69
C MET A 66 -12.45 8.35 -1.26
N VAL A 67 -11.40 7.89 -0.60
CA VAL A 67 -11.40 7.57 0.84
C VAL A 67 -11.57 8.84 1.66
N ALA A 68 -10.88 9.92 1.33
CA ALA A 68 -11.05 11.21 1.99
C ALA A 68 -12.48 11.78 1.83
N ALA A 69 -13.14 11.48 0.69
CA ALA A 69 -14.53 11.82 0.46
C ALA A 69 -15.53 10.90 1.19
N GLY A 70 -15.05 9.80 1.82
CA GLY A 70 -15.88 8.82 2.52
C GLY A 70 -16.62 7.83 1.61
N GLU A 71 -16.29 7.81 0.31
CA GLU A 71 -16.96 6.95 -0.67
C GLU A 71 -16.40 5.52 -0.66
N TRP A 72 -15.09 5.38 -0.50
CA TRP A 72 -14.38 4.12 -0.51
C TRP A 72 -13.73 3.85 0.85
N ARG A 73 -13.64 2.57 1.24
CA ARG A 73 -13.02 2.18 2.52
C ARG A 73 -11.95 1.14 2.39
N ASP A 74 -12.10 0.23 1.44
CA ASP A 74 -11.19 -0.91 1.31
C ASP A 74 -10.90 -1.20 -0.16
N TYR A 75 -9.79 -1.88 -0.42
CA TYR A 75 -9.42 -2.32 -1.75
C TYR A 75 -8.76 -3.70 -1.71
N GLY A 76 -8.81 -4.42 -2.84
CA GLY A 76 -8.12 -5.67 -3.05
C GLY A 76 -7.43 -5.68 -4.40
N ILE A 77 -6.25 -6.27 -4.45
CA ILE A 77 -5.49 -6.45 -5.70
C ILE A 77 -5.37 -7.94 -5.98
N SER A 78 -5.75 -8.34 -7.18
CA SER A 78 -5.62 -9.71 -7.66
C SER A 78 -4.79 -9.73 -8.94
N ALA A 79 -3.69 -10.47 -8.92
CA ALA A 79 -2.87 -10.73 -10.09
C ALA A 79 -3.23 -12.11 -10.63
N LEU A 80 -3.79 -12.15 -11.82
CA LEU A 80 -4.17 -13.37 -12.52
C LEU A 80 -3.23 -13.60 -13.71
N LYS A 81 -3.30 -14.77 -14.32
CA LYS A 81 -2.45 -15.10 -15.48
C LYS A 81 -2.69 -14.19 -16.68
N GLU A 82 -3.93 -13.78 -16.90
CA GLU A 82 -4.33 -13.02 -18.09
C GLU A 82 -4.67 -11.56 -17.78
N GLN A 83 -4.98 -11.24 -16.54
CA GLN A 83 -5.44 -9.91 -16.16
C GLN A 83 -5.04 -9.55 -14.72
N ALA A 84 -4.84 -8.26 -14.47
CA ALA A 84 -4.73 -7.71 -13.13
C ALA A 84 -6.03 -6.99 -12.76
N VAL A 85 -6.51 -7.19 -11.55
CA VAL A 85 -7.76 -6.59 -11.08
C VAL A 85 -7.52 -5.82 -9.79
N PHE A 86 -7.91 -4.54 -9.77
CA PHE A 86 -7.98 -3.72 -8.59
C PHE A 86 -9.44 -3.51 -8.22
N SER A 87 -9.87 -4.07 -7.12
CA SER A 87 -11.26 -4.02 -6.64
C SER A 87 -11.39 -2.99 -5.52
N VAL A 88 -12.45 -2.21 -5.54
CA VAL A 88 -12.74 -1.18 -4.54
C VAL A 88 -14.04 -1.51 -3.82
N PHE A 89 -14.03 -1.38 -2.50
CA PHE A 89 -15.15 -1.72 -1.65
C PHE A 89 -15.61 -0.51 -0.82
N ARG A 90 -16.89 -0.44 -0.56
CA ARG A 90 -17.47 0.46 0.44
C ARG A 90 -17.34 -0.14 1.85
N ARG A 91 -17.51 -1.46 1.94
CA ARG A 91 -17.30 -2.27 3.16
C ARG A 91 -16.60 -3.56 2.78
N SER A 92 -15.74 -4.07 3.66
CA SER A 92 -14.91 -5.25 3.40
C SER A 92 -15.69 -6.53 3.11
N SER A 93 -16.93 -6.63 3.54
CA SER A 93 -17.81 -7.80 3.37
C SER A 93 -18.77 -7.71 2.19
N GLU A 94 -18.72 -6.64 1.42
CA GLU A 94 -19.62 -6.39 0.31
C GLU A 94 -19.03 -6.78 -1.05
N VAL A 95 -19.92 -6.83 -2.05
CA VAL A 95 -19.48 -6.95 -3.45
C VAL A 95 -18.73 -5.68 -3.85
N PRO A 96 -17.64 -5.77 -4.62
CA PRO A 96 -16.88 -4.59 -5.01
C PRO A 96 -17.74 -3.60 -5.78
N LEU A 97 -17.65 -2.31 -5.41
CA LEU A 97 -18.31 -1.21 -6.11
C LEU A 97 -17.81 -1.06 -7.54
N TYR A 98 -16.47 -1.07 -7.67
CA TYR A 98 -15.80 -0.93 -8.95
C TYR A 98 -14.63 -1.90 -9.04
N ARG A 99 -14.36 -2.35 -10.24
CA ARG A 99 -13.18 -3.14 -10.60
C ARG A 99 -12.44 -2.41 -11.70
N ILE A 100 -11.18 -2.15 -11.47
CA ILE A 100 -10.25 -1.64 -12.50
C ILE A 100 -9.48 -2.85 -13.00
N VAL A 101 -9.65 -3.20 -14.26
CA VAL A 101 -9.05 -4.38 -14.86
C VAL A 101 -8.03 -3.95 -15.89
N LYS A 102 -6.83 -4.55 -15.83
CA LYS A 102 -5.80 -4.47 -16.84
C LYS A 102 -5.75 -5.81 -17.56
N ASP A 103 -6.07 -5.80 -18.84
CA ASP A 103 -6.01 -6.98 -19.72
C ASP A 103 -5.13 -6.67 -20.92
N PRO A 104 -3.88 -7.17 -20.94
CA PRO A 104 -2.95 -6.94 -22.04
C PRO A 104 -3.42 -7.54 -23.38
N ALA A 105 -4.22 -8.62 -23.36
CA ALA A 105 -4.72 -9.25 -24.58
C ALA A 105 -5.69 -8.32 -25.35
N LEU A 106 -6.38 -7.44 -24.66
CA LEU A 106 -7.29 -6.47 -25.26
C LEU A 106 -6.62 -5.17 -25.71
N ALA A 107 -5.31 -5.01 -25.46
CA ALA A 107 -4.56 -3.79 -25.79
C ALA A 107 -4.70 -3.37 -27.26
N ARG A 108 -4.72 -4.33 -28.18
CA ARG A 108 -4.84 -4.07 -29.63
C ARG A 108 -6.26 -3.88 -30.13
N LYS A 109 -7.27 -4.31 -29.36
CA LYS A 109 -8.67 -4.32 -29.80
C LYS A 109 -9.50 -3.20 -29.21
N GLN A 110 -9.60 -3.15 -27.89
CA GLN A 110 -10.57 -2.30 -27.19
C GLN A 110 -9.94 -1.42 -26.10
N GLY A 111 -8.64 -1.56 -25.91
CA GLY A 111 -7.92 -0.91 -24.82
C GLY A 111 -7.62 -1.83 -23.64
N MET A 112 -6.43 -1.68 -23.10
CA MET A 112 -5.88 -2.54 -22.05
C MET A 112 -6.58 -2.35 -20.69
N TYR A 113 -7.15 -1.17 -20.46
CA TYR A 113 -7.78 -0.84 -19.18
C TYR A 113 -9.29 -0.74 -19.30
N GLN A 114 -9.99 -1.26 -18.31
CA GLN A 114 -11.44 -1.14 -18.21
C GLN A 114 -11.87 -0.92 -16.76
N VAL A 115 -12.91 -0.12 -16.58
CA VAL A 115 -13.57 0.09 -15.29
C VAL A 115 -14.94 -0.56 -15.37
N ILE A 116 -15.19 -1.47 -14.45
CA ILE A 116 -16.42 -2.24 -14.34
C ILE A 116 -17.11 -1.83 -13.03
N ALA A 117 -18.38 -1.43 -13.13
CA ALA A 117 -19.21 -1.15 -11.96
C ALA A 117 -19.79 -2.44 -11.35
N GLN A 118 -20.38 -2.29 -10.19
CA GLN A 118 -21.16 -3.34 -9.56
C GLN A 118 -22.21 -3.89 -10.54
N GLY A 119 -22.33 -5.22 -10.61
CA GLY A 119 -23.21 -5.85 -11.58
C GLY A 119 -22.60 -6.14 -12.95
N GLY A 120 -21.31 -5.83 -13.17
CA GLY A 120 -20.59 -6.15 -14.39
C GLY A 120 -20.72 -5.12 -15.51
N LEU A 121 -21.36 -3.96 -15.25
CA LEU A 121 -21.47 -2.89 -16.22
C LEU A 121 -20.12 -2.23 -16.47
N ILE A 122 -19.66 -2.21 -17.72
CA ILE A 122 -18.43 -1.55 -18.10
C ILE A 122 -18.69 -0.06 -18.29
N LEU A 123 -18.12 0.77 -17.41
CA LEU A 123 -18.28 2.21 -17.44
C LEU A 123 -17.41 2.84 -18.53
N LYS A 124 -16.17 2.40 -18.64
CA LYS A 124 -15.24 2.91 -19.66
C LYS A 124 -14.13 1.90 -19.94
N ARG A 125 -13.68 1.90 -21.19
CA ARG A 125 -12.47 1.20 -21.67
C ARG A 125 -11.53 2.19 -22.34
N GLY A 126 -10.25 1.87 -22.39
CA GLY A 126 -9.28 2.68 -23.10
C GLY A 126 -7.85 2.18 -22.97
N HIS A 127 -6.96 2.79 -23.72
CA HIS A 127 -5.53 2.50 -23.69
C HIS A 127 -4.79 3.29 -22.59
N ASP A 128 -5.34 4.42 -22.18
CA ASP A 128 -4.77 5.28 -21.15
C ASP A 128 -5.54 5.15 -19.84
N LEU A 129 -4.85 4.67 -18.81
CA LEU A 129 -5.42 4.45 -17.48
C LEU A 129 -5.94 5.75 -16.85
N ALA A 130 -5.19 6.85 -16.99
CA ALA A 130 -5.59 8.14 -16.41
C ALA A 130 -6.93 8.63 -16.98
N THR A 131 -7.14 8.44 -18.27
CA THR A 131 -8.40 8.81 -18.94
C THR A 131 -9.54 7.88 -18.52
N VAL A 132 -9.27 6.60 -18.32
CA VAL A 132 -10.28 5.63 -17.86
C VAL A 132 -10.69 5.91 -16.42
N LEU A 133 -9.76 6.26 -15.55
CA LEU A 133 -10.03 6.60 -14.15
C LEU A 133 -10.84 7.89 -13.94
N LYS A 134 -10.80 8.82 -14.91
CA LYS A 134 -11.61 10.06 -14.84
C LYS A 134 -13.11 9.81 -14.71
N VAL A 135 -13.59 8.67 -15.19
CA VAL A 135 -15.01 8.31 -15.03
C VAL A 135 -15.37 8.13 -13.56
N LEU A 136 -14.51 7.51 -12.78
CA LEU A 136 -14.73 7.32 -11.34
C LEU A 136 -14.67 8.63 -10.55
N ALA A 137 -13.84 9.56 -10.99
CA ALA A 137 -13.76 10.89 -10.36
C ALA A 137 -15.00 11.76 -10.63
N LYS A 138 -15.76 11.47 -11.70
CA LYS A 138 -16.94 12.21 -12.11
C LYS A 138 -18.26 11.53 -11.68
N THR A 139 -18.22 10.30 -11.18
CA THR A 139 -19.43 9.63 -10.70
C THR A 139 -20.05 10.46 -9.58
N PRO A 140 -21.28 10.96 -9.75
CA PRO A 140 -21.96 11.67 -8.68
C PRO A 140 -22.13 10.70 -7.50
N LYS A 141 -22.04 11.24 -6.30
CA LYS A 141 -22.32 10.51 -5.07
C LYS A 141 -23.61 9.73 -5.25
N LEU A 142 -23.52 8.41 -5.24
CA LEU A 142 -24.71 7.59 -5.08
C LEU A 142 -25.23 7.92 -3.68
N SER A 143 -26.15 8.90 -3.63
CA SER A 143 -26.89 9.19 -2.42
C SER A 143 -27.56 7.89 -2.02
N SER A 144 -27.16 7.38 -0.84
CA SER A 144 -27.84 6.26 -0.21
C SER A 144 -29.30 6.67 -0.01
N VAL A 145 -30.15 6.10 -0.82
CA VAL A 145 -31.55 6.05 -0.50
C VAL A 145 -31.76 5.08 0.65
#